data_a46683cdc4981c895db6675c5db5e026
#
_entry.id   a46683cdc4981c895db6675c5db5e026
#
_cell.length_a   1.000
_cell.length_b   1.000
_cell.length_c   1.000
_cell.angle_alpha   90.00
_cell.angle_beta   90.00
_cell.angle_gamma   90.00
#
_symmetry.space_group_name_H-M   'P 1'
#
loop_
_entity.id
_entity.type
_entity.pdbx_description
1 polymer ?
#
loop_
_entity_poly.entity_id
_entity_poly.type
_entity_poly.pdbx_seq_one_letter_code
_entity_poly.pdbx_strand_id
1 'polypeptide(L)'
;MLDNYGIRTDLALEATERFTEENVEVRGVEIHEDYNEEKDIRTTVVKITTENGARTMGRPQGSYITIEAPGLSVHAEDYHREISLEIARHLQNVINLERELSILVVGLGNSAITADSLGPHVVENLHITRHMIREYGLQSLGKEKMHRISGIIPGVMAQTGMETSEIIQGIVAETKPDIVIAIDALAARSTRRLNRTIQITDTGINPGSGVGNHRVGLTEENLQVKVIGIGVPTVVDAATIVHDSMAHLLEALEEAEQKEFLEEMISPHLHTMFVTPKDVDETVKYLSFTISEGLNMAFEEIGG
;
A
#
# COMPACT_ATOMS: atom_id res chain seq x y z
N MET A 1 0.86 -10.28 22.32
CA MET A 1 0.82 -9.20 23.33
C MET A 1 0.24 -7.88 22.80
N LEU A 2 0.66 -7.37 21.65
CA LEU A 2 0.22 -6.07 21.12
C LEU A 2 -1.24 -6.00 20.65
N ASP A 3 -1.85 -7.13 20.25
CA ASP A 3 -3.29 -7.19 19.89
C ASP A 3 -4.22 -6.79 21.05
N ASN A 4 -3.74 -6.89 22.29
CA ASN A 4 -4.50 -6.48 23.46
C ASN A 4 -4.64 -4.95 23.59
N TYR A 5 -3.80 -4.17 22.89
CA TYR A 5 -3.80 -2.69 22.97
C TYR A 5 -4.45 -2.04 21.75
N GLY A 6 -5.02 -2.82 20.80
CA GLY A 6 -5.70 -2.30 19.62
C GLY A 6 -4.77 -1.59 18.63
N ILE A 7 -3.46 -1.84 18.70
CA ILE A 7 -2.48 -1.28 17.77
C ILE A 7 -2.68 -1.92 16.39
N ARG A 8 -2.93 -1.11 15.40
CA ARG A 8 -3.29 -1.52 14.03
C ARG A 8 -2.17 -1.22 13.05
N THR A 9 -2.02 -2.06 12.03
CA THR A 9 -1.12 -1.82 10.91
C THR A 9 -1.70 -2.39 9.63
N ASP A 10 -1.46 -1.71 8.52
CA ASP A 10 -1.76 -2.20 7.17
C ASP A 10 -0.55 -2.91 6.53
N LEU A 11 0.65 -2.83 7.14
CA LEU A 11 1.86 -3.44 6.60
C LEU A 11 2.01 -4.92 7.00
N ALA A 12 2.20 -5.80 6.02
CA ALA A 12 2.44 -7.22 6.26
C ALA A 12 3.77 -7.47 6.99
N LEU A 13 4.80 -6.67 6.68
CA LEU A 13 6.10 -6.73 7.33
C LEU A 13 5.98 -6.54 8.86
N GLU A 14 5.19 -5.57 9.31
CA GLU A 14 4.98 -5.32 10.74
C GLU A 14 4.26 -6.49 11.45
N ALA A 15 3.45 -7.23 10.72
CA ALA A 15 2.85 -8.45 11.23
C ALA A 15 3.87 -9.58 11.39
N THR A 16 4.92 -9.66 10.52
CA THR A 16 5.97 -10.69 10.63
C THR A 16 6.97 -10.40 11.73
N GLU A 17 7.32 -9.14 11.98
CA GLU A 17 8.30 -8.75 13.01
C GLU A 17 7.95 -9.30 14.38
N ARG A 18 6.67 -9.34 14.70
CA ARG A 18 6.13 -9.92 15.92
C ARG A 18 6.56 -11.37 16.15
N PHE A 19 6.52 -12.19 15.09
CA PHE A 19 6.92 -13.60 15.17
C PHE A 19 8.44 -13.77 15.16
N THR A 20 9.15 -12.87 14.49
CA THR A 20 10.62 -12.86 14.46
C THR A 20 11.18 -12.49 15.84
N GLU A 21 10.62 -11.51 16.52
CA GLU A 21 10.98 -11.11 17.89
C GLU A 21 10.76 -12.26 18.89
N GLU A 22 9.69 -13.05 18.71
CA GLU A 22 9.38 -14.20 19.55
C GLU A 22 10.11 -15.49 19.12
N ASN A 23 10.97 -15.46 18.08
CA ASN A 23 11.63 -16.63 17.47
C ASN A 23 10.63 -17.74 17.07
N VAL A 24 9.43 -17.36 16.63
CA VAL A 24 8.38 -18.30 16.19
C VAL A 24 8.40 -18.41 14.67
N GLU A 25 8.70 -19.61 14.17
CA GLU A 25 8.58 -19.91 12.74
C GLU A 25 7.11 -20.21 12.40
N VAL A 26 6.51 -19.36 11.54
CA VAL A 26 5.11 -19.53 11.10
C VAL A 26 5.07 -20.46 9.89
N ARG A 27 4.50 -21.66 10.06
CA ARG A 27 4.35 -22.62 8.96
C ARG A 27 3.46 -22.04 7.84
N GLY A 28 4.00 -22.07 6.61
CA GLY A 28 3.31 -21.56 5.43
C GLY A 28 3.48 -20.06 5.23
N VAL A 29 4.47 -19.45 5.87
CA VAL A 29 4.95 -18.09 5.60
C VAL A 29 6.42 -18.18 5.21
N GLU A 30 6.75 -17.66 4.04
CA GLU A 30 8.11 -17.55 3.52
C GLU A 30 8.50 -16.07 3.52
N ILE A 31 9.69 -15.76 4.01
CA ILE A 31 10.21 -14.39 4.04
C ILE A 31 11.52 -14.38 3.28
N HIS A 32 11.61 -13.48 2.32
CA HIS A 32 12.84 -13.23 1.56
C HIS A 32 13.18 -11.75 1.65
N GLU A 33 14.43 -11.46 2.01
CA GLU A 33 14.92 -10.09 2.16
C GLU A 33 16.10 -9.85 1.22
N ASP A 34 16.08 -8.73 0.53
CA ASP A 34 17.15 -8.22 -0.32
C ASP A 34 17.48 -6.79 0.13
N TYR A 35 18.77 -6.48 0.28
CA TYR A 35 19.23 -5.17 0.70
C TYR A 35 20.29 -4.63 -0.23
N ASN A 36 19.99 -3.53 -0.89
CA ASN A 36 20.92 -2.79 -1.72
C ASN A 36 21.60 -1.70 -0.88
N GLU A 37 22.86 -1.98 -0.44
CA GLU A 37 23.63 -1.06 0.41
C GLU A 37 23.96 0.27 -0.29
N GLU A 38 24.19 0.27 -1.62
CA GLU A 38 24.56 1.47 -2.37
C GLU A 38 23.40 2.47 -2.42
N LYS A 39 22.17 1.94 -2.47
CA LYS A 39 20.95 2.74 -2.61
C LYS A 39 20.18 2.89 -1.30
N ASP A 40 20.60 2.21 -0.25
CA ASP A 40 19.88 2.11 1.02
C ASP A 40 18.40 1.74 0.80
N ILE A 41 18.17 0.71 -0.03
CA ILE A 41 16.84 0.17 -0.32
C ILE A 41 16.78 -1.27 0.18
N ARG A 42 15.83 -1.54 1.05
CA ARG A 42 15.53 -2.89 1.52
C ARG A 42 14.20 -3.36 0.96
N THR A 43 14.20 -4.53 0.36
CA THR A 43 12.97 -5.16 -0.12
C THR A 43 12.73 -6.45 0.62
N THR A 44 11.60 -6.56 1.28
CA THR A 44 11.16 -7.77 1.98
C THR A 44 9.91 -8.32 1.28
N VAL A 45 10.00 -9.57 0.86
CA VAL A 45 8.88 -10.32 0.27
C VAL A 45 8.37 -11.31 1.29
N VAL A 46 7.14 -11.12 1.73
CA VAL A 46 6.42 -12.05 2.61
C VAL A 46 5.41 -12.80 1.76
N LYS A 47 5.55 -14.13 1.66
CA LYS A 47 4.64 -14.99 0.93
C LYS A 47 3.87 -15.90 1.87
N ILE A 48 2.56 -15.73 1.90
CA ILE A 48 1.65 -16.54 2.71
C ILE A 48 1.06 -17.62 1.81
N THR A 49 1.45 -18.88 2.05
CA THR A 49 1.15 -20.02 1.15
C THR A 49 0.07 -20.95 1.68
N THR A 50 -0.31 -20.85 2.96
CA THR A 50 -1.28 -21.74 3.58
C THR A 50 -2.36 -20.98 4.36
N GLU A 51 -3.53 -21.62 4.55
CA GLU A 51 -4.61 -21.07 5.40
C GLU A 51 -4.16 -20.87 6.85
N ASN A 52 -3.30 -21.76 7.36
CA ASN A 52 -2.76 -21.60 8.72
C ASN A 52 -1.88 -20.36 8.81
N GLY A 53 -0.99 -20.15 7.82
CA GLY A 53 -0.20 -18.93 7.70
C GLY A 53 -1.10 -17.69 7.62
N ALA A 54 -2.13 -17.72 6.78
CA ALA A 54 -3.10 -16.63 6.63
C ALA A 54 -3.80 -16.28 7.96
N ARG A 55 -4.25 -17.30 8.69
CA ARG A 55 -4.90 -17.10 9.99
C ARG A 55 -3.94 -16.53 11.04
N THR A 56 -2.71 -17.06 11.09
CA THR A 56 -1.69 -16.61 12.03
C THR A 56 -1.25 -15.19 11.75
N MET A 57 -1.07 -14.84 10.47
CA MET A 57 -0.68 -13.51 10.04
C MET A 57 -1.84 -12.49 10.06
N GLY A 58 -3.09 -12.97 10.15
CA GLY A 58 -4.28 -12.13 10.01
C GLY A 58 -4.42 -11.50 8.61
N ARG A 59 -3.86 -12.15 7.58
CA ARG A 59 -3.83 -11.65 6.20
C ARG A 59 -4.12 -12.75 5.19
N PRO A 60 -4.73 -12.43 4.04
CA PRO A 60 -4.97 -13.41 2.98
C PRO A 60 -3.69 -14.11 2.49
N GLN A 61 -3.86 -15.32 1.92
CA GLN A 61 -2.79 -15.97 1.17
C GLN A 61 -2.42 -15.13 -0.05
N GLY A 62 -1.12 -14.99 -0.32
CA GLY A 62 -0.59 -14.17 -1.41
C GLY A 62 0.79 -13.63 -1.10
N SER A 63 1.22 -12.69 -1.90
CA SER A 63 2.55 -12.07 -1.82
C SER A 63 2.42 -10.62 -1.36
N TYR A 64 3.27 -10.24 -0.42
CA TYR A 64 3.38 -8.89 0.11
C TYR A 64 4.83 -8.44 -0.04
N ILE A 65 5.05 -7.48 -0.91
CA ILE A 65 6.36 -6.92 -1.20
C ILE A 65 6.46 -5.58 -0.49
N THR A 66 7.39 -5.43 0.42
CA THR A 66 7.61 -4.20 1.17
C THR A 66 8.96 -3.61 0.77
N ILE A 67 8.95 -2.42 0.19
CA ILE A 67 10.14 -1.65 -0.18
C ILE A 67 10.33 -0.58 0.91
N GLU A 68 11.37 -0.72 1.71
CA GLU A 68 11.78 0.29 2.69
C GLU A 68 12.92 1.11 2.12
N ALA A 69 12.71 2.40 2.01
CA ALA A 69 13.63 3.34 1.39
C ALA A 69 13.67 4.65 2.19
N PRO A 70 14.58 4.78 3.17
CA PRO A 70 14.66 5.95 4.05
C PRO A 70 14.77 7.27 3.31
N GLY A 71 15.43 7.28 2.15
CA GLY A 71 15.59 8.44 1.29
C GLY A 71 14.32 8.95 0.60
N LEU A 72 13.20 8.19 0.63
CA LEU A 72 11.91 8.63 0.07
C LEU A 72 11.37 9.91 0.71
N SER A 73 11.74 10.19 1.95
CA SER A 73 11.40 11.44 2.63
C SER A 73 12.35 12.59 2.29
N VAL A 74 13.41 12.36 1.50
CA VAL A 74 14.38 13.36 1.08
C VAL A 74 14.17 13.66 -0.40
N HIS A 75 14.04 14.93 -0.77
CA HIS A 75 13.76 15.36 -2.14
C HIS A 75 14.99 15.25 -3.06
N ALA A 76 15.45 14.03 -3.32
CA ALA A 76 16.55 13.74 -4.23
C ALA A 76 16.00 13.04 -5.49
N GLU A 77 15.99 13.74 -6.64
CA GLU A 77 15.41 13.23 -7.90
C GLU A 77 15.98 11.88 -8.32
N ASP A 78 17.31 11.70 -8.23
CA ASP A 78 17.95 10.43 -8.57
C ASP A 78 17.45 9.27 -7.71
N TYR A 79 17.23 9.52 -6.42
CA TYR A 79 16.74 8.49 -5.50
C TYR A 79 15.29 8.08 -5.80
N HIS A 80 14.42 9.04 -6.13
CA HIS A 80 13.03 8.76 -6.52
C HIS A 80 12.97 7.91 -7.79
N ARG A 81 13.85 8.18 -8.76
CA ARG A 81 13.94 7.38 -9.99
C ARG A 81 14.32 5.91 -9.68
N GLU A 82 15.26 5.68 -8.79
CA GLU A 82 15.65 4.31 -8.39
C GLU A 82 14.50 3.55 -7.73
N ILE A 83 13.70 4.22 -6.89
CA ILE A 83 12.51 3.61 -6.29
C ILE A 83 11.45 3.34 -7.37
N SER A 84 11.25 4.23 -8.33
CA SER A 84 10.32 4.01 -9.45
C SER A 84 10.71 2.78 -10.26
N LEU A 85 12.00 2.57 -10.54
CA LEU A 85 12.51 1.37 -11.20
C LEU A 85 12.26 0.11 -10.36
N GLU A 86 12.46 0.19 -9.04
CA GLU A 86 12.20 -0.93 -8.14
C GLU A 86 10.72 -1.31 -8.11
N ILE A 87 9.82 -0.31 -8.07
CA ILE A 87 8.37 -0.53 -8.18
C ILE A 87 8.03 -1.19 -9.52
N ALA A 88 8.56 -0.69 -10.63
CA ALA A 88 8.33 -1.25 -11.97
C ALA A 88 8.77 -2.71 -12.04
N ARG A 89 9.97 -3.04 -11.56
CA ARG A 89 10.52 -4.40 -11.50
C ARG A 89 9.61 -5.37 -10.73
N HIS A 90 9.12 -4.93 -9.56
CA HIS A 90 8.22 -5.75 -8.75
C HIS A 90 6.85 -5.92 -9.38
N LEU A 91 6.31 -4.90 -10.03
CA LEU A 91 5.06 -5.00 -10.77
C LEU A 91 5.16 -5.98 -11.94
N GLN A 92 6.25 -5.96 -12.70
CA GLN A 92 6.52 -6.91 -13.78
C GLN A 92 6.60 -8.37 -13.29
N ASN A 93 7.08 -8.59 -12.07
CA ASN A 93 7.10 -9.92 -11.45
C ASN A 93 5.72 -10.41 -10.99
N VAL A 94 4.82 -9.50 -10.59
CA VAL A 94 3.48 -9.81 -10.09
C VAL A 94 2.44 -9.85 -11.22
N ILE A 95 2.66 -9.06 -12.28
CA ILE A 95 1.78 -8.91 -13.43
C ILE A 95 2.51 -9.41 -14.68
N ASN A 96 1.88 -10.32 -15.43
CA ASN A 96 2.41 -10.67 -16.76
C ASN A 96 2.11 -9.53 -17.75
N LEU A 97 3.10 -8.66 -17.98
CA LEU A 97 3.01 -7.50 -18.87
C LEU A 97 3.48 -7.78 -20.32
N GLU A 98 3.79 -9.03 -20.67
CA GLU A 98 4.24 -9.41 -22.03
C GLU A 98 3.11 -9.30 -23.08
N ARG A 99 1.86 -9.32 -22.65
CA ARG A 99 0.68 -9.18 -23.52
C ARG A 99 0.00 -7.84 -23.31
N GLU A 100 -0.74 -7.38 -24.31
CA GLU A 100 -1.61 -6.20 -24.13
C GLU A 100 -2.67 -6.46 -23.06
N LEU A 101 -2.75 -5.55 -22.09
CA LEU A 101 -3.71 -5.59 -21.00
C LEU A 101 -4.59 -4.34 -21.00
N SER A 102 -5.82 -4.51 -20.53
CA SER A 102 -6.69 -3.43 -20.08
C SER A 102 -6.51 -3.28 -18.57
N ILE A 103 -5.94 -2.15 -18.14
CA ILE A 103 -5.59 -1.88 -16.74
C ILE A 103 -6.46 -0.74 -16.23
N LEU A 104 -7.11 -0.97 -15.08
CA LEU A 104 -7.82 0.05 -14.34
C LEU A 104 -7.04 0.42 -13.09
N VAL A 105 -6.58 1.66 -13.00
CA VAL A 105 -5.91 2.18 -11.81
C VAL A 105 -6.92 2.98 -10.98
N VAL A 106 -7.03 2.64 -9.70
CA VAL A 106 -7.97 3.21 -8.75
C VAL A 106 -7.20 3.95 -7.66
N GLY A 107 -7.29 5.27 -7.64
CA GLY A 107 -6.71 6.11 -6.59
C GLY A 107 -7.69 6.27 -5.44
N LEU A 108 -7.51 5.50 -4.38
CA LEU A 108 -8.33 5.55 -3.17
C LEU A 108 -7.96 6.74 -2.30
N GLY A 109 -8.91 7.20 -1.50
CA GLY A 109 -8.72 8.27 -0.53
C GLY A 109 -9.48 9.55 -0.88
N ASN A 110 -9.17 10.59 -0.10
CA ASN A 110 -9.82 11.90 -0.17
C ASN A 110 -8.82 12.97 -0.60
N SER A 111 -8.96 13.51 -1.80
CA SER A 111 -8.08 14.57 -2.34
C SER A 111 -8.04 15.85 -1.47
N ALA A 112 -9.05 16.07 -0.62
CA ALA A 112 -9.10 17.21 0.28
C ALA A 112 -8.35 17.01 1.61
N ILE A 113 -7.86 15.80 1.88
CA ILE A 113 -7.13 15.46 3.10
C ILE A 113 -5.73 14.98 2.69
N THR A 114 -4.72 15.78 2.95
CA THR A 114 -3.36 15.53 2.45
C THR A 114 -2.84 14.12 2.76
N ALA A 115 -2.97 13.66 4.00
CA ALA A 115 -2.51 12.33 4.39
C ALA A 115 -3.28 11.18 3.70
N ASP A 116 -4.44 11.46 3.10
CA ASP A 116 -5.32 10.52 2.41
C ASP A 116 -5.39 10.77 0.88
N SER A 117 -4.52 11.65 0.34
CA SER A 117 -4.55 12.08 -1.06
C SER A 117 -3.56 11.34 -1.96
N LEU A 118 -2.84 10.34 -1.45
CA LEU A 118 -1.82 9.59 -2.19
C LEU A 118 -2.38 8.98 -3.49
N GLY A 119 -3.42 8.16 -3.37
CA GLY A 119 -4.04 7.49 -4.51
C GLY A 119 -4.55 8.46 -5.59
N PRO A 120 -5.33 9.49 -5.23
CA PRO A 120 -5.72 10.55 -6.14
C PRO A 120 -4.56 11.16 -6.93
N HIS A 121 -3.50 11.59 -6.26
CA HIS A 121 -2.35 12.20 -6.92
C HIS A 121 -1.56 11.23 -7.80
N VAL A 122 -1.51 9.95 -7.47
CA VAL A 122 -0.91 8.95 -8.38
C VAL A 122 -1.69 8.88 -9.69
N VAL A 123 -3.02 8.80 -9.61
CA VAL A 123 -3.87 8.73 -10.82
C VAL A 123 -3.75 10.00 -11.68
N GLU A 124 -3.61 11.17 -11.08
CA GLU A 124 -3.42 12.45 -11.79
C GLU A 124 -2.12 12.48 -12.60
N ASN A 125 -1.09 11.74 -12.20
CA ASN A 125 0.22 11.69 -12.87
C ASN A 125 0.38 10.48 -13.82
N LEU A 126 -0.65 9.65 -14.02
CA LEU A 126 -0.56 8.48 -14.88
C LEU A 126 -0.70 8.82 -16.37
N HIS A 127 0.01 8.08 -17.19
CA HIS A 127 -0.15 8.08 -18.64
C HIS A 127 -1.41 7.28 -19.04
N ILE A 128 -2.55 7.94 -19.12
CA ILE A 128 -3.82 7.33 -19.50
C ILE A 128 -3.86 7.12 -21.02
N THR A 129 -4.02 5.88 -21.48
CA THR A 129 -3.88 5.51 -22.89
C THR A 129 -5.16 4.99 -23.53
N ARG A 130 -6.12 4.49 -22.75
CA ARG A 130 -7.33 3.84 -23.27
C ARG A 130 -8.11 4.71 -24.24
N HIS A 131 -8.32 5.99 -23.93
CA HIS A 131 -9.04 6.93 -24.81
C HIS A 131 -8.26 7.22 -26.10
N MET A 132 -6.92 7.32 -26.02
CA MET A 132 -6.06 7.55 -27.18
C MET A 132 -6.11 6.38 -28.15
N ILE A 133 -6.00 5.15 -27.64
CA ILE A 133 -6.09 3.93 -28.46
C ILE A 133 -7.47 3.81 -29.11
N ARG A 134 -8.53 4.14 -28.36
CA ARG A 134 -9.91 4.09 -28.87
C ARG A 134 -10.18 5.11 -29.96
N GLU A 135 -9.65 6.33 -29.81
CA GLU A 135 -9.89 7.45 -30.74
C GLU A 135 -8.99 7.38 -31.98
N TYR A 136 -7.70 7.13 -31.80
CA TYR A 136 -6.71 7.23 -32.86
C TYR A 136 -6.22 5.89 -33.41
N GLY A 137 -6.36 4.81 -32.64
CA GLY A 137 -5.77 3.49 -32.95
C GLY A 137 -4.27 3.44 -32.74
N LEU A 138 -3.73 2.23 -32.56
CA LEU A 138 -2.29 2.00 -32.28
C LEU A 138 -1.38 2.50 -33.40
N GLN A 139 -1.77 2.29 -34.67
CA GLN A 139 -0.97 2.68 -35.83
C GLN A 139 -0.74 4.20 -35.89
N SER A 140 -1.76 4.99 -35.59
CA SER A 140 -1.66 6.47 -35.56
C SER A 140 -0.79 6.97 -34.41
N LEU A 141 -0.65 6.17 -33.36
CA LEU A 141 0.23 6.44 -32.21
C LEU A 141 1.67 5.95 -32.46
N GLY A 142 1.95 5.34 -33.63
CA GLY A 142 3.26 4.79 -33.96
C GLY A 142 3.65 3.58 -33.10
N LYS A 143 2.66 2.88 -32.52
CA LYS A 143 2.88 1.72 -31.64
C LYS A 143 2.26 0.46 -32.27
N GLU A 144 2.94 -0.68 -32.10
CA GLU A 144 2.38 -1.98 -32.48
C GLU A 144 1.52 -2.57 -31.36
N LYS A 145 1.95 -2.34 -30.10
CA LYS A 145 1.29 -2.80 -28.88
C LYS A 145 1.31 -1.68 -27.85
N MET A 146 0.26 -1.60 -27.04
CA MET A 146 0.16 -0.66 -25.93
C MET A 146 -0.90 -1.15 -24.94
N HIS A 147 -0.64 -1.05 -23.64
CA HIS A 147 -1.65 -1.29 -22.62
C HIS A 147 -2.75 -0.23 -22.65
N ARG A 148 -3.99 -0.66 -22.41
CA ARG A 148 -5.17 0.24 -22.29
C ARG A 148 -5.30 0.67 -20.83
N ILE A 149 -4.71 1.78 -20.45
CA ILE A 149 -4.70 2.29 -19.08
C ILE A 149 -5.86 3.27 -18.90
N SER A 150 -6.65 3.01 -17.87
CA SER A 150 -7.71 3.88 -17.37
C SER A 150 -7.44 4.23 -15.92
N GLY A 151 -7.76 5.45 -15.50
CA GLY A 151 -7.65 5.89 -14.10
C GLY A 151 -8.99 6.39 -13.57
N ILE A 152 -9.25 6.18 -12.28
CA ILE A 152 -10.42 6.70 -11.57
C ILE A 152 -10.05 7.10 -10.15
N ILE A 153 -10.58 8.23 -9.71
CA ILE A 153 -10.55 8.70 -8.32
C ILE A 153 -12.00 8.66 -7.82
N PRO A 154 -12.41 7.57 -7.15
CA PRO A 154 -13.81 7.38 -6.76
C PRO A 154 -14.26 8.33 -5.64
N GLY A 155 -13.32 8.94 -4.92
CA GLY A 155 -13.59 9.68 -3.69
C GLY A 155 -13.95 8.77 -2.52
N VAL A 156 -14.52 9.36 -1.47
CA VAL A 156 -14.91 8.66 -0.24
C VAL A 156 -16.44 8.66 -0.06
N MET A 157 -16.96 7.71 0.71
CA MET A 157 -18.39 7.56 0.97
C MET A 157 -19.06 8.86 1.45
N ALA A 158 -18.37 9.65 2.27
CA ALA A 158 -18.90 10.93 2.75
C ALA A 158 -19.14 11.97 1.63
N GLN A 159 -18.47 11.81 0.48
CA GLN A 159 -18.64 12.68 -0.69
C GLN A 159 -19.66 12.12 -1.67
N THR A 160 -19.68 10.80 -1.86
CA THR A 160 -20.43 10.12 -2.93
C THR A 160 -21.75 9.53 -2.45
N GLY A 161 -21.86 9.19 -1.16
CA GLY A 161 -22.97 8.43 -0.58
C GLY A 161 -22.96 6.95 -0.95
N MET A 162 -21.90 6.46 -1.62
CA MET A 162 -21.75 5.09 -2.09
C MET A 162 -20.48 4.46 -1.51
N GLU A 163 -20.49 3.14 -1.31
CA GLU A 163 -19.26 2.39 -1.04
C GLU A 163 -18.34 2.43 -2.26
N THR A 164 -17.03 2.59 -2.03
CA THR A 164 -16.05 2.60 -3.12
C THR A 164 -16.11 1.32 -3.95
N SER A 165 -16.34 0.18 -3.31
CA SER A 165 -16.49 -1.12 -3.97
C SER A 165 -17.66 -1.16 -4.95
N GLU A 166 -18.80 -0.53 -4.64
CA GLU A 166 -19.97 -0.44 -5.53
C GLU A 166 -19.64 0.36 -6.80
N ILE A 167 -18.95 1.49 -6.64
CA ILE A 167 -18.50 2.31 -7.76
C ILE A 167 -17.56 1.52 -8.67
N ILE A 168 -16.57 0.87 -8.08
CA ILE A 168 -15.55 0.12 -8.84
C ILE A 168 -16.14 -1.12 -9.50
N GLN A 169 -17.05 -1.85 -8.84
CA GLN A 169 -17.78 -2.96 -9.47
C GLN A 169 -18.53 -2.53 -10.72
N GLY A 170 -19.22 -1.38 -10.68
CA GLY A 170 -19.90 -0.81 -11.84
C GLY A 170 -18.93 -0.50 -12.99
N ILE A 171 -17.78 0.07 -12.69
CA ILE A 171 -16.74 0.39 -13.68
C ILE A 171 -16.13 -0.90 -14.26
N VAL A 172 -15.80 -1.88 -13.42
CA VAL A 172 -15.27 -3.18 -13.85
C VAL A 172 -16.24 -3.90 -14.76
N ALA A 173 -17.52 -3.93 -14.43
CA ALA A 173 -18.57 -4.55 -15.26
C ALA A 173 -18.65 -3.93 -16.66
N GLU A 174 -18.53 -2.61 -16.78
CA GLU A 174 -18.59 -1.87 -18.05
C GLU A 174 -17.27 -1.93 -18.83
N THR A 175 -16.13 -1.74 -18.14
CA THR A 175 -14.83 -1.58 -18.82
C THR A 175 -14.10 -2.88 -19.04
N LYS A 176 -14.43 -3.92 -18.27
CA LYS A 176 -13.85 -5.27 -18.31
C LYS A 176 -12.31 -5.26 -18.34
N PRO A 177 -11.67 -4.69 -17.31
CA PRO A 177 -10.22 -4.67 -17.25
C PRO A 177 -9.69 -6.10 -17.01
N ASP A 178 -8.48 -6.37 -17.51
CA ASP A 178 -7.75 -7.61 -17.20
C ASP A 178 -7.22 -7.59 -15.76
N ILE A 179 -6.95 -6.38 -15.23
CA ILE A 179 -6.40 -6.17 -13.89
C ILE A 179 -6.83 -4.81 -13.33
N VAL A 180 -7.02 -4.77 -12.03
CA VAL A 180 -7.22 -3.55 -11.24
C VAL A 180 -5.99 -3.30 -10.37
N ILE A 181 -5.50 -2.07 -10.35
CA ILE A 181 -4.45 -1.63 -9.43
C ILE A 181 -5.05 -0.59 -8.50
N ALA A 182 -5.17 -0.91 -7.23
CA ALA A 182 -5.73 -0.03 -6.22
C ALA A 182 -4.60 0.60 -5.39
N ILE A 183 -4.62 1.93 -5.26
CA ILE A 183 -3.58 2.70 -4.58
C ILE A 183 -4.21 3.42 -3.39
N ASP A 184 -3.64 3.26 -2.20
CA ASP A 184 -4.19 3.82 -0.96
C ASP A 184 -3.10 4.35 -0.02
N ALA A 185 -3.50 5.29 0.82
CA ALA A 185 -2.73 5.73 1.96
C ALA A 185 -2.96 4.77 3.14
N LEU A 186 -1.90 4.22 3.69
CA LEU A 186 -1.94 3.22 4.76
C LEU A 186 -1.67 3.83 6.13
N ALA A 187 -1.98 3.06 7.18
CA ALA A 187 -1.52 3.32 8.53
C ALA A 187 -0.36 2.37 8.90
N ALA A 188 0.73 2.92 9.40
CA ALA A 188 1.82 2.14 9.99
C ALA A 188 1.65 2.02 11.50
N ARG A 189 2.23 0.98 12.07
CA ARG A 189 2.47 0.85 13.49
C ARG A 189 3.72 1.63 13.93
N SER A 190 4.75 1.67 13.10
CA SER A 190 6.01 2.32 13.44
C SER A 190 6.18 3.67 12.72
N THR A 191 6.54 4.71 13.48
CA THR A 191 6.88 6.03 12.92
C THR A 191 8.07 5.99 11.96
N ARG A 192 8.95 4.98 12.06
CA ARG A 192 10.11 4.79 11.19
C ARG A 192 9.72 4.52 9.74
N ARG A 193 8.50 3.99 9.50
CA ARG A 193 7.98 3.61 8.19
C ARG A 193 7.14 4.68 7.52
N LEU A 194 6.77 5.73 8.26
CA LEU A 194 5.99 6.83 7.70
C LEU A 194 6.68 7.44 6.49
N ASN A 195 5.99 7.46 5.35
CA ASN A 195 6.45 8.04 4.10
C ASN A 195 7.79 7.48 3.58
N ARG A 196 8.19 6.29 4.04
CA ARG A 196 9.49 5.64 3.70
C ARG A 196 9.32 4.19 3.26
N THR A 197 8.09 3.74 3.19
CA THR A 197 7.78 2.34 2.90
C THR A 197 6.69 2.27 1.86
N ILE A 198 6.87 1.42 0.84
CA ILE A 198 5.87 1.12 -0.17
C ILE A 198 5.54 -0.36 -0.06
N GLN A 199 4.27 -0.71 0.06
CA GLN A 199 3.81 -2.09 0.01
C GLN A 199 3.08 -2.37 -1.28
N ILE A 200 3.45 -3.47 -1.97
CA ILE A 200 2.77 -4.02 -3.15
C ILE A 200 2.25 -5.40 -2.78
N THR A 201 1.00 -5.71 -3.11
CA THR A 201 0.41 -7.02 -2.83
C THR A 201 -0.52 -7.48 -3.94
N ASP A 202 -0.59 -8.79 -4.16
CA ASP A 202 -1.51 -9.45 -5.10
C ASP A 202 -2.83 -9.89 -4.47
N THR A 203 -3.08 -9.53 -3.22
CA THR A 203 -4.32 -9.88 -2.48
C THR A 203 -5.41 -8.82 -2.53
N GLY A 204 -5.13 -7.69 -3.18
CA GLY A 204 -6.00 -6.52 -3.18
C GLY A 204 -5.79 -5.63 -1.95
N ILE A 205 -6.74 -4.77 -1.65
CA ILE A 205 -6.65 -3.79 -0.57
C ILE A 205 -7.97 -3.65 0.18
N ASN A 206 -7.89 -3.43 1.48
CA ASN A 206 -9.04 -3.14 2.34
C ASN A 206 -8.98 -1.67 2.78
N PRO A 207 -9.69 -0.77 2.09
CA PRO A 207 -9.59 0.66 2.36
C PRO A 207 -9.95 1.00 3.81
N GLY A 208 -9.10 1.78 4.47
CA GLY A 208 -9.32 2.26 5.83
C GLY A 208 -9.22 1.20 6.94
N SER A 209 -8.71 0.00 6.67
CA SER A 209 -8.56 -1.06 7.68
C SER A 209 -7.64 -0.63 8.83
N GLY A 210 -6.53 0.04 8.53
CA GLY A 210 -5.57 0.54 9.51
C GLY A 210 -6.12 1.66 10.41
N VAL A 211 -7.18 2.36 9.97
CA VAL A 211 -7.84 3.40 10.74
C VAL A 211 -9.19 2.94 11.34
N GLY A 212 -9.45 1.63 11.33
CA GLY A 212 -10.64 1.03 11.95
C GLY A 212 -11.95 1.19 11.17
N ASN A 213 -11.87 1.62 9.94
CA ASN A 213 -13.00 1.65 9.02
C ASN A 213 -13.09 0.31 8.29
N HIS A 214 -14.04 -0.54 8.68
CA HIS A 214 -14.29 -1.81 7.99
C HIS A 214 -15.15 -1.56 6.75
N ARG A 215 -14.51 -1.37 5.61
CA ARG A 215 -15.15 -1.23 4.30
C ARG A 215 -15.00 -2.50 3.49
N VAL A 216 -15.84 -2.67 2.47
CA VAL A 216 -15.69 -3.78 1.54
C VAL A 216 -14.38 -3.64 0.78
N GLY A 217 -13.53 -4.68 0.86
CA GLY A 217 -12.23 -4.69 0.20
C GLY A 217 -12.35 -4.73 -1.32
N LEU A 218 -11.38 -4.11 -1.99
CA LEU A 218 -11.14 -4.31 -3.41
C LEU A 218 -10.23 -5.53 -3.57
N THR A 219 -10.85 -6.69 -3.75
CA THR A 219 -10.18 -7.98 -3.87
C THR A 219 -10.64 -8.70 -5.13
N GLU A 220 -9.88 -9.71 -5.55
CA GLU A 220 -10.29 -10.55 -6.70
C GLU A 220 -11.64 -11.22 -6.48
N GLU A 221 -11.92 -11.64 -5.24
CA GLU A 221 -13.21 -12.23 -4.87
C GLU A 221 -14.37 -11.25 -5.10
N ASN A 222 -14.21 -9.99 -4.68
CA ASN A 222 -15.28 -9.00 -4.75
C ASN A 222 -15.46 -8.40 -6.16
N LEU A 223 -14.37 -8.23 -6.92
CA LEU A 223 -14.39 -7.58 -8.23
C LEU A 223 -14.40 -8.58 -9.40
N GLN A 224 -14.17 -9.88 -9.15
CA GLN A 224 -14.05 -10.93 -10.17
C GLN A 224 -13.00 -10.62 -11.25
N VAL A 225 -11.95 -9.90 -10.84
CA VAL A 225 -10.79 -9.55 -11.64
C VAL A 225 -9.58 -9.46 -10.71
N LYS A 226 -8.40 -9.80 -11.20
CA LYS A 226 -7.16 -9.72 -10.42
C LYS A 226 -6.97 -8.29 -9.88
N VAL A 227 -6.65 -8.17 -8.59
CA VAL A 227 -6.42 -6.88 -7.94
C VAL A 227 -5.02 -6.84 -7.33
N ILE A 228 -4.27 -5.81 -7.68
CA ILE A 228 -2.99 -5.47 -7.05
C ILE A 228 -3.23 -4.27 -6.13
N GLY A 229 -2.79 -4.37 -4.89
CA GLY A 229 -2.77 -3.25 -3.94
C GLY A 229 -1.40 -2.59 -3.90
N ILE A 230 -1.34 -1.27 -3.92
CA ILE A 230 -0.13 -0.49 -3.65
C ILE A 230 -0.47 0.51 -2.54
N GLY A 231 0.36 0.58 -1.51
CA GLY A 231 0.10 1.49 -0.43
C GLY A 231 1.35 2.05 0.22
N VAL A 232 1.21 3.25 0.78
CA VAL A 232 2.27 3.92 1.54
C VAL A 232 1.70 4.38 2.87
N PRO A 233 2.34 4.08 4.01
CA PRO A 233 1.90 4.60 5.29
C PRO A 233 2.18 6.10 5.39
N THR A 234 1.11 6.87 5.50
CA THR A 234 1.13 8.33 5.63
C THR A 234 0.75 8.80 7.02
N VAL A 235 0.18 7.89 7.83
CA VAL A 235 -0.25 8.15 9.20
C VAL A 235 0.18 7.04 10.15
N VAL A 236 0.26 7.38 11.43
CA VAL A 236 0.45 6.45 12.54
C VAL A 236 -0.56 6.78 13.63
N ASP A 237 -1.04 5.76 14.34
CA ASP A 237 -1.92 5.92 15.51
C ASP A 237 -1.18 6.65 16.65
N ALA A 238 -1.81 7.64 17.26
CA ALA A 238 -1.20 8.41 18.34
C ALA A 238 -0.89 7.55 19.58
N ALA A 239 -1.71 6.54 19.87
CA ALA A 239 -1.44 5.60 20.97
C ALA A 239 -0.16 4.79 20.73
N THR A 240 0.12 4.44 19.46
CA THR A 240 1.37 3.77 19.06
C THR A 240 2.60 4.63 19.38
N ILE A 241 2.55 5.94 19.09
CA ILE A 241 3.67 6.85 19.41
C ILE A 241 3.95 6.87 20.90
N VAL A 242 2.91 6.92 21.73
CA VAL A 242 3.05 6.89 23.19
C VAL A 242 3.67 5.57 23.63
N HIS A 243 3.15 4.45 23.11
CA HIS A 243 3.68 3.11 23.42
C HIS A 243 5.18 2.99 23.06
N ASP A 244 5.55 3.35 21.82
CA ASP A 244 6.95 3.25 21.35
C ASP A 244 7.89 4.19 22.14
N SER A 245 7.41 5.37 22.52
CA SER A 245 8.18 6.32 23.34
C SER A 245 8.45 5.79 24.75
N MET A 246 7.61 4.89 25.24
CA MET A 246 7.72 4.31 26.57
C MET A 246 8.31 2.90 26.58
N ALA A 247 8.61 2.32 25.41
CA ALA A 247 9.06 0.93 25.27
C ALA A 247 10.19 0.55 26.23
N HIS A 248 11.22 1.39 26.34
CA HIS A 248 12.35 1.15 27.26
C HIS A 248 11.95 1.19 28.76
N LEU A 249 10.92 1.96 29.12
CA LEU A 249 10.42 1.97 30.51
C LEU A 249 9.58 0.73 30.76
N LEU A 250 8.82 0.28 29.78
CA LEU A 250 7.97 -0.90 29.86
C LEU A 250 8.78 -2.19 29.96
N GLU A 251 9.95 -2.29 29.31
CA GLU A 251 10.86 -3.44 29.42
C GLU A 251 11.30 -3.72 30.86
N ALA A 252 11.26 -2.75 31.75
CA ALA A 252 11.62 -2.88 33.15
C ALA A 252 10.47 -3.36 34.06
N LEU A 253 9.26 -3.47 33.54
CA LEU A 253 8.03 -3.86 34.26
C LEU A 253 7.62 -5.29 33.90
N GLU A 254 6.91 -5.96 34.81
CA GLU A 254 6.24 -7.23 34.49
C GLU A 254 5.03 -7.01 33.55
N GLU A 255 4.66 -8.04 32.79
CA GLU A 255 3.59 -7.93 31.77
C GLU A 255 2.25 -7.37 32.31
N ALA A 256 1.87 -7.75 33.52
CA ALA A 256 0.65 -7.26 34.16
C ALA A 256 0.73 -5.77 34.49
N GLU A 257 1.90 -5.33 34.99
CA GLU A 257 2.17 -3.92 35.30
C GLU A 257 2.26 -3.07 34.05
N GLN A 258 2.88 -3.60 32.96
CA GLN A 258 2.90 -2.94 31.66
C GLN A 258 1.48 -2.64 31.16
N LYS A 259 0.59 -3.64 31.30
CA LYS A 259 -0.79 -3.51 30.84
C LYS A 259 -1.53 -2.43 31.60
N GLU A 260 -1.49 -2.50 32.93
CA GLU A 260 -2.18 -1.51 33.80
C GLU A 260 -1.65 -0.10 33.56
N PHE A 261 -0.33 0.04 33.42
CA PHE A 261 0.33 1.31 33.13
C PHE A 261 -0.09 1.91 31.77
N LEU A 262 -0.13 1.09 30.73
CA LEU A 262 -0.55 1.53 29.39
C LEU A 262 -2.04 1.88 29.34
N GLU A 263 -2.91 1.11 30.00
CA GLU A 263 -4.34 1.42 30.10
C GLU A 263 -4.61 2.75 30.83
N GLU A 264 -3.79 3.10 31.83
CA GLU A 264 -3.87 4.40 32.50
C GLU A 264 -3.29 5.55 31.67
N MET A 265 -2.19 5.32 30.96
CA MET A 265 -1.49 6.37 30.21
C MET A 265 -2.08 6.64 28.82
N ILE A 266 -2.58 5.59 28.14
CA ILE A 266 -3.17 5.71 26.82
C ILE A 266 -4.66 5.97 26.97
N SER A 267 -5.03 7.25 26.96
CA SER A 267 -6.44 7.64 26.92
C SER A 267 -7.14 7.02 25.71
N PRO A 268 -8.37 6.49 25.86
CA PRO A 268 -9.16 5.98 24.73
C PRO A 268 -9.30 6.96 23.56
N HIS A 269 -9.19 8.25 23.83
CA HIS A 269 -9.21 9.29 22.80
C HIS A 269 -8.00 9.23 21.85
N LEU A 270 -6.85 8.79 22.32
CA LEU A 270 -5.64 8.65 21.47
C LEU A 270 -5.82 7.62 20.35
N HIS A 271 -6.61 6.57 20.58
CA HIS A 271 -6.93 5.57 19.55
C HIS A 271 -7.83 6.09 18.40
N THR A 272 -8.33 7.30 18.53
CA THR A 272 -9.10 7.99 17.47
C THR A 272 -8.28 9.06 16.75
N MET A 273 -7.03 9.27 17.17
CA MET A 273 -6.14 10.29 16.60
C MET A 273 -5.05 9.66 15.76
N PHE A 274 -4.84 10.20 14.58
CA PHE A 274 -3.75 9.83 13.70
C PHE A 274 -2.79 11.00 13.53
N VAL A 275 -1.50 10.68 13.50
CA VAL A 275 -0.41 11.65 13.38
C VAL A 275 0.28 11.45 12.05
N THR A 276 0.61 12.55 11.40
CA THR A 276 1.37 12.60 10.16
C THR A 276 2.55 13.57 10.31
N PRO A 277 3.65 13.41 9.57
CA PRO A 277 4.77 14.36 9.57
C PRO A 277 4.34 15.77 9.13
N LYS A 278 5.07 16.77 9.60
CA LYS A 278 4.76 18.18 9.32
C LYS A 278 4.83 18.53 7.83
N ASP A 279 5.69 17.85 7.09
CA ASP A 279 5.98 18.03 5.67
C ASP A 279 5.16 17.09 4.75
N VAL A 280 4.08 16.53 5.27
CA VAL A 280 3.24 15.56 4.55
C VAL A 280 2.71 16.07 3.22
N ASP A 281 2.43 17.38 3.10
CA ASP A 281 1.92 18.01 1.88
C ASP A 281 2.88 17.87 0.70
N GLU A 282 4.16 18.02 0.98
CA GLU A 282 5.22 17.92 -0.01
C GLU A 282 5.58 16.45 -0.26
N THR A 283 5.73 15.70 0.83
CA THR A 283 6.12 14.29 0.78
C THR A 283 5.10 13.42 0.02
N VAL A 284 3.80 13.60 0.24
CA VAL A 284 2.75 12.84 -0.49
C VAL A 284 2.80 13.12 -1.98
N LYS A 285 3.07 14.35 -2.41
CA LYS A 285 3.25 14.69 -3.84
C LYS A 285 4.42 13.95 -4.46
N TYR A 286 5.59 13.94 -3.78
CA TYR A 286 6.76 13.21 -4.27
C TYR A 286 6.54 11.71 -4.32
N LEU A 287 5.94 11.14 -3.27
CA LEU A 287 5.60 9.72 -3.24
C LEU A 287 4.63 9.35 -4.36
N SER A 288 3.61 10.18 -4.58
CA SER A 288 2.64 9.97 -5.65
C SER A 288 3.30 10.00 -7.02
N PHE A 289 4.20 10.96 -7.24
CA PHE A 289 4.99 11.04 -8.47
C PHE A 289 5.89 9.79 -8.63
N THR A 290 6.60 9.38 -7.59
CA THR A 290 7.46 8.17 -7.60
C THR A 290 6.67 6.91 -7.98
N ILE A 291 5.49 6.73 -7.40
CA ILE A 291 4.63 5.57 -7.69
C ILE A 291 4.08 5.65 -9.12
N SER A 292 3.62 6.83 -9.55
CA SER A 292 3.11 6.99 -10.92
C SER A 292 4.18 6.75 -11.96
N GLU A 293 5.40 7.22 -11.76
CA GLU A 293 6.54 6.94 -12.63
C GLU A 293 6.87 5.44 -12.66
N GLY A 294 6.86 4.76 -11.51
CA GLY A 294 7.04 3.31 -11.46
C GLY A 294 5.97 2.55 -12.25
N LEU A 295 4.72 2.99 -12.16
CA LEU A 295 3.61 2.43 -12.96
C LEU A 295 3.78 2.74 -14.45
N ASN A 296 4.09 3.99 -14.81
CA ASN A 296 4.31 4.41 -16.19
C ASN A 296 5.43 3.59 -16.82
N MET A 297 6.59 3.46 -16.13
CA MET A 297 7.72 2.64 -16.58
C MET A 297 7.34 1.16 -16.74
N ALA A 298 6.58 0.59 -15.79
CA ALA A 298 6.15 -0.80 -15.89
C ALA A 298 5.24 -1.06 -17.10
N PHE A 299 4.44 -0.07 -17.51
CA PHE A 299 3.45 -0.20 -18.57
C PHE A 299 3.96 0.24 -19.95
N GLU A 300 5.11 0.92 -20.04
CA GLU A 300 5.68 1.33 -21.32
C GLU A 300 6.28 0.15 -22.10
N GLU A 301 6.78 -0.88 -21.43
CA GLU A 301 7.42 -2.04 -22.04
C GLU A 301 6.45 -3.20 -22.24
N ILE A 302 5.98 -3.41 -23.47
CA ILE A 302 5.32 -4.65 -23.89
C ILE A 302 6.34 -5.46 -24.71
N GLY A 303 7.04 -6.39 -24.04
CA GLY A 303 7.93 -7.37 -24.66
C GLY A 303 9.08 -6.74 -25.43
N GLY A 304 10.19 -6.48 -24.73
CA GLY A 304 11.48 -6.23 -25.36
C GLY A 304 12.07 -7.48 -25.96
#